data_d86a0dea1f11d7fe99c3a3f3717134de
#
_entry.id   d86a0dea1f11d7fe99c3a3f3717134de
#
_cell.length_a   1.000
_cell.length_b   1.000
_cell.length_c   1.000
_cell.angle_alpha   90.00
_cell.angle_beta   90.00
_cell.angle_gamma   90.00
#
_symmetry.space_group_name_H-M   'P 1'
#
loop_
_entity.id
_entity.type
_entity.pdbx_description
1 polymer ?
#
loop_
_entity_poly.entity_id
_entity_poly.type
_entity_poly.pdbx_seq_one_letter_code
_entity_poly.pdbx_strand_id
1 'polypeptide(L)'
;MPWSTSMVSKATKKMHEIGYVPPRESWTPVDEALYGVETLFQLPMEKADKLRLQAIKYAFNYWYENSKWYHIYCNEFDFKPSQLQTGDDLAKVPLISHRFFKAYLEGKEFVNWLLSISINKVEKPDITKKNPSMDELIDVFSQKGLSPVYSSGTSGRFSFIPKDQKTYMRSQYALGKMGISEMLEHWYDDSAYAYLCGPNPSKTNMWVGKVVKLMDDVYTDVQYAIDREITTQLMRISNGDIRGLSDAVMAGAMQLMGTTRKITGNVIKWLEEREK
;
A
#
# COMPACT_ATOMS: atom_id res chain seq x y z
N MET A 1 17.37 -30.12 -2.85
CA MET A 1 17.99 -29.55 -4.04
C MET A 1 18.78 -28.34 -3.61
N PRO A 2 20.06 -28.21 -3.97
CA PRO A 2 20.81 -27.00 -3.62
C PRO A 2 20.30 -25.85 -4.50
N TRP A 3 19.79 -24.81 -3.87
CA TRP A 3 19.39 -23.57 -4.51
C TRP A 3 20.62 -22.92 -5.12
N SER A 4 20.66 -22.80 -6.44
CA SER A 4 21.80 -22.20 -7.12
C SER A 4 21.89 -20.73 -6.77
N THR A 5 23.00 -20.35 -6.16
CA THR A 5 23.44 -18.99 -5.93
C THR A 5 23.61 -18.26 -7.26
N SER A 6 23.01 -17.08 -7.38
CA SER A 6 23.25 -16.01 -8.35
C SER A 6 22.36 -15.89 -9.59
N MET A 7 21.05 -16.01 -9.47
CA MET A 7 20.22 -15.34 -10.47
C MET A 7 19.25 -14.38 -9.76
N VAL A 8 19.46 -13.08 -9.94
CA VAL A 8 18.40 -12.08 -9.75
C VAL A 8 17.22 -12.58 -10.57
N SER A 9 16.05 -12.80 -9.94
CA SER A 9 14.91 -13.40 -10.64
C SER A 9 14.51 -12.59 -11.86
N LYS A 10 13.92 -13.23 -12.86
CA LYS A 10 13.41 -12.53 -14.05
C LYS A 10 12.42 -11.43 -13.66
N ALA A 11 11.57 -11.67 -12.67
CA ALA A 11 10.62 -10.69 -12.16
C ALA A 11 11.33 -9.47 -11.54
N THR A 12 12.41 -9.68 -10.77
CA THR A 12 13.21 -8.57 -10.23
C THR A 12 13.84 -7.75 -11.33
N LYS A 13 14.43 -8.39 -12.36
CA LYS A 13 14.97 -7.69 -13.53
C LYS A 13 13.90 -6.85 -14.23
N LYS A 14 12.74 -7.42 -14.47
CA LYS A 14 11.60 -6.72 -15.07
C LYS A 14 11.19 -5.49 -14.25
N MET A 15 11.07 -5.62 -12.92
CA MET A 15 10.77 -4.49 -12.05
C MET A 15 11.82 -3.37 -12.13
N HIS A 16 13.10 -3.71 -12.30
CA HIS A 16 14.16 -2.72 -12.53
C HIS A 16 14.00 -2.02 -13.89
N GLU A 17 13.79 -2.79 -14.95
CA GLU A 17 13.64 -2.28 -16.32
C GLU A 17 12.46 -1.31 -16.47
N ILE A 18 11.35 -1.59 -15.81
CA ILE A 18 10.14 -0.74 -15.85
C ILE A 18 10.14 0.39 -14.81
N GLY A 19 11.28 0.60 -14.12
CA GLY A 19 11.51 1.80 -13.30
C GLY A 19 11.00 1.74 -11.86
N TYR A 20 10.69 0.56 -11.30
CA TYR A 20 10.32 0.44 -9.88
C TYR A 20 11.50 0.66 -8.94
N VAL A 21 12.72 0.55 -9.42
CA VAL A 21 13.93 0.80 -8.65
C VAL A 21 14.57 2.12 -9.10
N PRO A 22 14.65 3.11 -8.23
CA PRO A 22 15.27 4.38 -8.57
C PRO A 22 16.80 4.24 -8.72
N PRO A 23 17.48 5.22 -9.37
CA PRO A 23 18.92 5.23 -9.48
C PRO A 23 19.62 5.14 -8.12
N ARG A 24 20.70 4.34 -8.05
CA ARG A 24 21.36 3.98 -6.77
C ARG A 24 21.90 5.20 -6.00
N GLU A 25 22.32 6.21 -6.68
CA GLU A 25 22.79 7.48 -6.09
C GLU A 25 21.71 8.22 -5.28
N SER A 26 20.44 7.90 -5.52
CA SER A 26 19.30 8.46 -4.79
C SER A 26 18.85 7.61 -3.60
N TRP A 27 19.52 6.48 -3.35
CA TRP A 27 19.09 5.53 -2.32
C TRP A 27 19.35 6.06 -0.91
N THR A 28 18.35 5.88 -0.09
CA THR A 28 18.40 6.06 1.36
C THR A 28 18.68 4.71 2.04
N PRO A 29 18.98 4.66 3.34
CA PRO A 29 19.07 3.38 4.06
C PRO A 29 17.83 2.49 3.94
N VAL A 30 16.64 3.07 3.73
CA VAL A 30 15.40 2.32 3.45
C VAL A 30 15.49 1.66 2.07
N ASP A 31 16.00 2.37 1.09
CA ASP A 31 16.16 1.87 -0.28
C ASP A 31 17.23 0.77 -0.34
N GLU A 32 18.36 0.92 0.41
CA GLU A 32 19.38 -0.12 0.55
C GLU A 32 18.81 -1.41 1.16
N ALA A 33 17.97 -1.30 2.19
CA ALA A 33 17.34 -2.46 2.80
C ALA A 33 16.32 -3.14 1.87
N LEU A 34 15.70 -2.39 0.96
CA LEU A 34 14.68 -2.88 0.04
C LEU A 34 15.24 -3.38 -1.29
N TYR A 35 16.04 -2.54 -1.96
CA TYR A 35 16.55 -2.80 -3.31
C TYR A 35 17.93 -3.44 -3.32
N GLY A 36 18.75 -3.21 -2.28
CA GLY A 36 20.12 -3.72 -2.17
C GLY A 36 20.22 -5.19 -1.74
N VAL A 37 19.10 -5.86 -1.47
CA VAL A 37 19.02 -7.27 -1.09
C VAL A 37 18.55 -8.09 -2.27
N GLU A 38 19.36 -9.00 -2.79
CA GLU A 38 19.00 -9.85 -3.94
C GLU A 38 17.97 -10.91 -3.56
N THR A 39 18.21 -11.62 -2.45
CA THR A 39 17.37 -12.72 -1.96
C THR A 39 16.97 -12.48 -0.51
N LEU A 40 15.66 -12.35 -0.25
CA LEU A 40 15.15 -12.02 1.09
C LEU A 40 15.34 -13.16 2.09
N PHE A 41 15.03 -14.41 1.67
CA PHE A 41 15.02 -15.57 2.57
C PHE A 41 16.41 -16.20 2.80
N GLN A 42 17.41 -15.81 2.03
CA GLN A 42 18.79 -16.30 2.19
C GLN A 42 19.71 -15.29 2.90
N LEU A 43 19.17 -14.15 3.30
CA LEU A 43 19.95 -13.12 3.97
C LEU A 43 20.27 -13.59 5.41
N PRO A 44 21.57 -13.62 5.82
CA PRO A 44 21.92 -13.91 7.21
C PRO A 44 21.23 -12.95 8.17
N MET A 45 20.72 -13.47 9.29
CA MET A 45 19.91 -12.71 10.26
C MET A 45 20.65 -11.44 10.75
N GLU A 46 21.93 -11.55 11.08
CA GLU A 46 22.75 -10.40 11.49
C GLU A 46 22.78 -9.28 10.45
N LYS A 47 22.91 -9.63 9.16
CA LYS A 47 22.86 -8.67 8.06
C LYS A 47 21.47 -8.06 7.90
N ALA A 48 20.43 -8.87 8.04
CA ALA A 48 19.04 -8.41 7.99
C ALA A 48 18.73 -7.41 9.12
N ASP A 49 19.16 -7.71 10.34
CA ASP A 49 18.97 -6.85 11.51
C ASP A 49 19.74 -5.55 11.39
N LYS A 50 20.96 -5.58 10.86
CA LYS A 50 21.74 -4.37 10.59
C LYS A 50 21.05 -3.45 9.56
N LEU A 51 20.59 -4.00 8.44
CA LEU A 51 19.88 -3.25 7.41
C LEU A 51 18.56 -2.69 7.94
N ARG A 52 17.79 -3.49 8.68
CA ARG A 52 16.56 -3.08 9.33
C ARG A 52 16.77 -1.92 10.30
N LEU A 53 17.77 -2.04 11.18
CA LEU A 53 18.09 -0.99 12.14
C LEU A 53 18.49 0.31 11.44
N GLN A 54 19.33 0.25 10.41
CA GLN A 54 19.73 1.43 9.63
C GLN A 54 18.53 2.09 8.94
N ALA A 55 17.65 1.30 8.34
CA ALA A 55 16.45 1.81 7.68
C ALA A 55 15.49 2.48 8.70
N ILE A 56 15.30 1.87 9.86
CA ILE A 56 14.44 2.42 10.92
C ILE A 56 15.05 3.69 11.51
N LYS A 57 16.35 3.73 11.80
CA LYS A 57 17.04 4.94 12.25
C LYS A 57 16.84 6.09 11.28
N TYR A 58 17.04 5.84 9.99
CA TYR A 58 16.81 6.84 8.96
C TYR A 58 15.35 7.31 8.93
N ALA A 59 14.40 6.38 8.90
CA ALA A 59 12.98 6.71 8.85
C ALA A 59 12.53 7.48 10.11
N PHE A 60 12.98 7.06 11.29
CA PHE A 60 12.66 7.73 12.55
C PHE A 60 13.21 9.16 12.56
N ASN A 61 14.49 9.36 12.20
CA ASN A 61 15.08 10.69 12.10
C ASN A 61 14.32 11.57 11.09
N TYR A 62 14.02 11.01 9.91
CA TYR A 62 13.29 11.74 8.87
C TYR A 62 11.91 12.20 9.35
N TRP A 63 11.15 11.35 10.04
CA TRP A 63 9.84 11.71 10.59
C TRP A 63 9.96 12.71 11.74
N TYR A 64 10.93 12.53 12.61
CA TYR A 64 11.19 13.45 13.73
C TYR A 64 11.53 14.87 13.26
N GLU A 65 12.34 15.01 12.23
CA GLU A 65 12.76 16.31 11.71
C GLU A 65 11.71 16.98 10.83
N ASN A 66 10.92 16.22 10.07
CA ASN A 66 10.03 16.77 9.06
C ASN A 66 8.55 16.78 9.47
N SER A 67 8.16 16.12 10.55
CA SER A 67 6.79 16.11 11.06
C SER A 67 6.68 16.84 12.39
N LYS A 68 6.15 18.07 12.37
CA LYS A 68 6.00 18.88 13.58
C LYS A 68 5.23 18.16 14.70
N TRP A 69 4.14 17.48 14.36
CA TRP A 69 3.34 16.76 15.35
C TRP A 69 4.07 15.53 15.91
N TYR A 70 4.81 14.80 15.08
CA TYR A 70 5.58 13.64 15.55
C TYR A 70 6.78 14.06 16.40
N HIS A 71 7.43 15.18 16.05
CA HIS A 71 8.47 15.77 16.87
C HIS A 71 7.98 16.09 18.29
N ILE A 72 6.82 16.77 18.40
CA ILE A 72 6.19 17.06 19.69
C ILE A 72 5.88 15.78 20.45
N TYR A 73 5.26 14.81 19.78
CA TYR A 73 4.91 13.52 20.34
C TYR A 73 6.14 12.76 20.89
N CYS A 74 7.23 12.70 20.13
CA CYS A 74 8.47 12.07 20.60
C CYS A 74 9.06 12.77 21.84
N ASN A 75 8.98 14.09 21.92
CA ASN A 75 9.45 14.84 23.06
C ASN A 75 8.61 14.58 24.33
N GLU A 76 7.31 14.29 24.21
CA GLU A 76 6.45 13.86 25.33
C GLU A 76 6.89 12.51 25.90
N PHE A 77 7.48 11.64 25.08
CA PHE A 77 8.05 10.35 25.50
C PHE A 77 9.54 10.42 25.87
N ASP A 78 10.14 11.60 25.82
CA ASP A 78 11.58 11.84 26.05
C ASP A 78 12.47 10.89 25.23
N PHE A 79 12.08 10.60 23.97
CA PHE A 79 12.82 9.72 23.08
C PHE A 79 13.12 10.40 21.74
N LYS A 80 14.41 10.56 21.45
CA LYS A 80 14.95 11.24 20.26
C LYS A 80 15.70 10.26 19.35
N PRO A 81 15.85 10.57 18.05
CA PRO A 81 16.59 9.72 17.11
C PRO A 81 17.99 9.33 17.55
N SER A 82 18.71 10.22 18.26
CA SER A 82 20.05 9.94 18.79
C SER A 82 20.10 8.83 19.84
N GLN A 83 18.98 8.50 20.46
CA GLN A 83 18.87 7.45 21.49
C GLN A 83 18.57 6.06 20.89
N LEU A 84 18.17 5.98 19.61
CA LEU A 84 18.00 4.72 18.90
C LEU A 84 19.35 4.23 18.40
N GLN A 85 20.08 3.43 19.16
CA GLN A 85 21.42 2.96 18.82
C GLN A 85 21.44 1.47 18.43
N THR A 86 20.65 0.65 19.10
CA THR A 86 20.64 -0.81 18.95
C THR A 86 19.24 -1.33 18.62
N GLY A 87 19.10 -2.62 18.32
CA GLY A 87 17.82 -3.29 18.14
C GLY A 87 16.94 -3.25 19.38
N ASP A 88 17.53 -3.27 20.57
CA ASP A 88 16.79 -3.23 21.85
C ASP A 88 16.12 -1.86 22.08
N ASP A 89 16.65 -0.80 21.50
CA ASP A 89 16.06 0.55 21.61
C ASP A 89 14.79 0.68 20.76
N LEU A 90 14.52 -0.23 19.82
CA LEU A 90 13.31 -0.18 19.00
C LEU A 90 12.03 -0.21 19.83
N ALA A 91 12.05 -0.89 20.97
CA ALA A 91 10.91 -0.94 21.90
C ALA A 91 10.58 0.41 22.53
N LYS A 92 11.51 1.38 22.51
CA LYS A 92 11.37 2.72 23.08
C LYS A 92 10.88 3.75 22.06
N VAL A 93 10.90 3.44 20.76
CA VAL A 93 10.42 4.33 19.69
C VAL A 93 8.94 4.63 19.93
N PRO A 94 8.54 5.91 20.04
CA PRO A 94 7.14 6.27 20.25
C PRO A 94 6.25 5.81 19.09
N LEU A 95 5.40 4.84 19.35
CA LEU A 95 4.50 4.27 18.36
C LEU A 95 3.18 5.03 18.32
N ILE A 96 2.73 5.33 17.11
CA ILE A 96 1.47 6.02 16.89
C ILE A 96 0.35 5.00 16.82
N SER A 97 -0.68 5.22 17.62
CA SER A 97 -1.87 4.39 17.57
C SER A 97 -2.52 4.43 16.18
N HIS A 98 -2.96 3.27 15.69
CA HIS A 98 -3.73 3.18 14.44
C HIS A 98 -5.00 4.06 14.46
N ARG A 99 -5.52 4.40 15.64
CA ARG A 99 -6.65 5.33 15.81
C ARG A 99 -6.35 6.73 15.28
N PHE A 100 -5.09 7.14 15.29
CA PHE A 100 -4.66 8.41 14.71
C PHE A 100 -5.04 8.53 13.24
N PHE A 101 -4.85 7.46 12.47
CA PHE A 101 -5.19 7.42 11.05
C PHE A 101 -6.70 7.32 10.77
N LYS A 102 -7.52 7.25 11.82
CA LYS A 102 -8.99 7.27 11.78
C LYS A 102 -9.59 8.56 12.32
N ALA A 103 -8.77 9.49 12.81
CA ALA A 103 -9.19 10.74 13.49
C ALA A 103 -9.54 11.87 12.50
N TYR A 104 -9.92 11.56 11.28
CA TYR A 104 -10.32 12.56 10.28
C TYR A 104 -11.79 12.94 10.42
N LEU A 105 -12.11 14.14 9.98
CA LEU A 105 -13.47 14.60 9.71
C LEU A 105 -13.79 14.40 8.23
N GLU A 106 -15.08 14.21 7.90
CA GLU A 106 -15.49 14.02 6.51
C GLU A 106 -15.59 15.36 5.75
N GLY A 107 -15.69 15.27 4.43
CA GLY A 107 -15.79 16.44 3.55
C GLY A 107 -14.51 17.27 3.51
N LYS A 108 -14.63 18.60 3.45
CA LYS A 108 -13.48 19.51 3.30
C LYS A 108 -12.50 19.46 4.46
N GLU A 109 -12.93 19.10 5.65
CA GLU A 109 -12.07 18.95 6.84
C GLU A 109 -11.09 17.78 6.70
N PHE A 110 -11.44 16.75 5.94
CA PHE A 110 -10.53 15.66 5.56
C PHE A 110 -9.25 16.18 4.89
N VAL A 111 -9.39 17.21 4.04
CA VAL A 111 -8.25 17.84 3.35
C VAL A 111 -7.27 18.44 4.35
N ASN A 112 -7.78 19.23 5.29
CA ASN A 112 -6.94 19.89 6.30
C ASN A 112 -6.25 18.85 7.20
N TRP A 113 -6.98 17.81 7.61
CA TRP A 113 -6.43 16.71 8.39
C TRP A 113 -5.33 15.97 7.61
N LEU A 114 -5.57 15.59 6.35
CA LEU A 114 -4.60 14.85 5.54
C LEU A 114 -3.31 15.65 5.31
N LEU A 115 -3.43 16.95 5.02
CA LEU A 115 -2.29 17.85 4.89
C LEU A 115 -1.51 17.98 6.21
N SER A 116 -2.20 17.98 7.35
CA SER A 116 -1.55 18.12 8.68
C SER A 116 -0.71 16.90 9.06
N ILE A 117 -1.07 15.70 8.58
CA ILE A 117 -0.33 14.47 8.87
C ILE A 117 0.70 14.11 7.78
N SER A 118 0.67 14.77 6.64
CA SER A 118 1.61 14.53 5.55
C SER A 118 2.91 15.30 5.77
N ILE A 119 4.06 14.64 5.62
CA ILE A 119 5.37 15.30 5.64
C ILE A 119 5.60 16.05 4.33
N ASN A 120 5.21 15.47 3.22
CA ASN A 120 5.41 16.07 1.92
C ASN A 120 4.50 17.29 1.76
N LYS A 121 5.10 18.40 1.40
CA LYS A 121 4.38 19.63 1.09
C LYS A 121 3.63 19.45 -0.23
N VAL A 122 2.38 19.03 -0.12
CA VAL A 122 1.46 18.96 -1.24
C VAL A 122 0.65 20.25 -1.27
N GLU A 123 0.51 20.83 -2.43
CA GLU A 123 -0.36 21.99 -2.62
C GLU A 123 -1.79 21.62 -2.24
N LYS A 124 -2.44 22.49 -1.44
CA LYS A 124 -3.83 22.27 -1.06
C LYS A 124 -4.70 22.19 -2.31
N PRO A 125 -5.43 21.06 -2.52
CA PRO A 125 -6.27 20.95 -3.70
C PRO A 125 -7.43 21.94 -3.67
N ASP A 126 -7.75 22.48 -4.83
CA ASP A 126 -8.96 23.30 -5.01
C ASP A 126 -10.19 22.40 -5.12
N ILE A 127 -11.11 22.55 -4.19
CA ILE A 127 -12.33 21.76 -4.12
C ILE A 127 -13.54 22.68 -4.33
N THR A 128 -13.96 22.76 -5.57
CA THR A 128 -15.10 23.61 -6.00
C THR A 128 -16.44 23.02 -5.58
N LYS A 129 -16.56 21.69 -5.53
CA LYS A 129 -17.80 20.99 -5.14
C LYS A 129 -18.15 21.25 -3.68
N LYS A 130 -19.43 21.59 -3.42
CA LYS A 130 -19.91 21.90 -2.07
C LYS A 130 -19.82 20.70 -1.13
N ASN A 131 -20.23 19.52 -1.60
CA ASN A 131 -20.22 18.26 -0.84
C ASN A 131 -19.49 17.19 -1.66
N PRO A 132 -18.12 17.19 -1.66
CA PRO A 132 -17.35 16.16 -2.35
C PRO A 132 -17.49 14.83 -1.62
N SER A 133 -17.55 13.74 -2.38
CA SER A 133 -17.41 12.39 -1.82
C SER A 133 -15.97 12.17 -1.35
N MET A 134 -15.76 11.18 -0.50
CA MET A 134 -14.41 10.83 -0.04
C MET A 134 -13.51 10.38 -1.22
N ASP A 135 -14.08 9.64 -2.18
CA ASP A 135 -13.33 9.18 -3.36
C ASP A 135 -12.89 10.36 -4.24
N GLU A 136 -13.75 11.37 -4.46
CA GLU A 136 -13.37 12.61 -5.16
C GLU A 136 -12.23 13.35 -4.45
N LEU A 137 -12.24 13.38 -3.11
CA LEU A 137 -11.14 13.97 -2.34
C LEU A 137 -9.84 13.20 -2.51
N ILE A 138 -9.89 11.87 -2.49
CA ILE A 138 -8.73 11.00 -2.72
C ILE A 138 -8.15 11.25 -4.12
N ASP A 139 -9.00 11.31 -5.14
CA ASP A 139 -8.59 11.50 -6.53
C ASP A 139 -7.89 12.85 -6.74
N VAL A 140 -8.40 13.93 -6.15
CA VAL A 140 -7.77 15.25 -6.23
C VAL A 140 -6.38 15.27 -5.60
N PHE A 141 -6.19 14.57 -4.47
CA PHE A 141 -4.88 14.42 -3.86
C PHE A 141 -3.93 13.55 -4.71
N SER A 142 -4.46 12.47 -5.29
CA SER A 142 -3.69 11.58 -6.16
C SER A 142 -3.13 12.31 -7.38
N GLN A 143 -3.89 13.24 -7.96
CA GLN A 143 -3.43 14.12 -9.03
C GLN A 143 -2.31 15.07 -8.61
N LYS A 144 -2.20 15.37 -7.32
CA LYS A 144 -1.12 16.20 -6.72
C LYS A 144 0.06 15.38 -6.22
N GLY A 145 0.11 14.07 -6.52
CA GLY A 145 1.22 13.17 -6.15
C GLY A 145 1.16 12.62 -4.72
N LEU A 146 0.04 12.81 -4.03
CA LEU A 146 -0.23 12.20 -2.73
C LEU A 146 -1.41 11.25 -2.86
N SER A 147 -1.17 9.95 -2.73
CA SER A 147 -2.21 8.92 -2.82
C SER A 147 -2.70 8.51 -1.43
N PRO A 148 -3.83 9.02 -0.94
CA PRO A 148 -4.44 8.55 0.30
C PRO A 148 -5.07 7.19 0.05
N VAL A 149 -4.41 6.14 0.53
CA VAL A 149 -4.96 4.79 0.50
C VAL A 149 -5.70 4.48 1.79
N TYR A 150 -6.72 3.63 1.72
CA TYR A 150 -7.51 3.29 2.90
C TYR A 150 -7.61 1.78 3.15
N SER A 151 -7.81 1.43 4.42
CA SER A 151 -8.07 0.07 4.88
C SER A 151 -9.50 -0.35 4.58
N SER A 152 -9.81 -1.65 4.71
CA SER A 152 -11.18 -2.19 4.53
C SER A 152 -12.21 -1.62 5.52
N GLY A 153 -11.79 -1.01 6.62
CA GLY A 153 -12.69 -0.44 7.61
C GLY A 153 -13.48 -1.43 8.45
N THR A 154 -13.10 -2.71 8.46
CA THR A 154 -13.77 -3.79 9.22
C THR A 154 -13.92 -3.51 10.73
N SER A 155 -13.12 -2.61 11.28
CA SER A 155 -13.21 -2.12 12.67
C SER A 155 -14.04 -0.83 12.81
N GLY A 156 -14.92 -0.52 11.88
CA GLY A 156 -15.85 0.62 11.86
C GLY A 156 -15.43 1.74 10.92
N ARG A 157 -14.33 2.45 11.16
CA ARG A 157 -13.83 3.54 10.29
C ARG A 157 -12.62 3.10 9.48
N PHE A 158 -12.47 3.64 8.28
CA PHE A 158 -11.24 3.47 7.49
C PHE A 158 -10.03 4.10 8.20
N SER A 159 -8.87 3.50 8.02
CA SER A 159 -7.61 4.20 8.25
C SER A 159 -7.13 4.76 6.92
N PHE A 160 -6.91 6.06 6.85
CA PHE A 160 -6.31 6.69 5.67
C PHE A 160 -4.82 6.91 5.91
N ILE A 161 -4.02 6.43 4.98
CA ILE A 161 -2.55 6.58 5.01
C ILE A 161 -2.13 7.32 3.75
N PRO A 162 -1.62 8.55 3.88
CA PRO A 162 -1.08 9.27 2.74
C PRO A 162 0.23 8.61 2.27
N LYS A 163 0.32 8.30 0.99
CA LYS A 163 1.53 7.78 0.37
C LYS A 163 1.95 8.69 -0.77
N ASP A 164 3.18 9.16 -0.71
CA ASP A 164 3.80 9.79 -1.88
C ASP A 164 4.19 8.72 -2.92
N GLN A 165 4.54 9.16 -4.11
CA GLN A 165 4.90 8.26 -5.20
C GLN A 165 6.06 7.33 -4.81
N LYS A 166 7.08 7.84 -4.12
CA LYS A 166 8.23 7.03 -3.68
C LYS A 166 7.84 5.93 -2.69
N THR A 167 7.04 6.27 -1.69
CA THR A 167 6.54 5.31 -0.69
C THR A 167 5.60 4.29 -1.33
N TYR A 168 4.80 4.73 -2.29
CA TYR A 168 3.89 3.86 -3.03
C TYR A 168 4.66 2.82 -3.85
N MET A 169 5.64 3.25 -4.65
CA MET A 169 6.48 2.35 -5.45
C MET A 169 7.28 1.37 -4.58
N ARG A 170 7.86 1.83 -3.46
CA ARG A 170 8.53 0.96 -2.48
C ARG A 170 7.63 -0.15 -1.97
N SER A 171 6.39 0.19 -1.67
CA SER A 171 5.42 -0.78 -1.14
C SER A 171 5.04 -1.82 -2.19
N GLN A 172 4.87 -1.41 -3.45
CA GLN A 172 4.58 -2.30 -4.57
C GLN A 172 5.78 -3.21 -4.87
N TYR A 173 6.98 -2.63 -4.94
CA TYR A 173 8.20 -3.40 -5.15
C TYR A 173 8.43 -4.45 -4.04
N ALA A 174 8.22 -4.07 -2.77
CA ALA A 174 8.36 -4.99 -1.65
C ALA A 174 7.42 -6.20 -1.79
N LEU A 175 6.15 -5.96 -2.16
CA LEU A 175 5.18 -7.02 -2.40
C LEU A 175 5.57 -7.87 -3.61
N GLY A 176 5.94 -7.24 -4.73
CA GLY A 176 6.36 -7.93 -5.94
C GLY A 176 7.59 -8.80 -5.71
N LYS A 177 8.60 -8.26 -5.02
CA LYS A 177 9.80 -9.01 -4.69
C LYS A 177 9.49 -10.21 -3.80
N MET A 178 8.71 -10.03 -2.74
CA MET A 178 8.34 -11.13 -1.85
C MET A 178 7.45 -12.16 -2.56
N GLY A 179 6.40 -11.73 -3.23
CA GLY A 179 5.41 -12.62 -3.83
C GLY A 179 5.88 -13.27 -5.13
N ILE A 180 6.49 -12.50 -6.04
CA ILE A 180 6.84 -13.00 -7.37
C ILE A 180 8.27 -13.55 -7.37
N SER A 181 9.25 -12.74 -6.91
CA SER A 181 10.65 -13.14 -7.05
C SER A 181 11.08 -14.23 -6.09
N GLU A 182 10.55 -14.24 -4.86
CA GLU A 182 11.00 -15.18 -3.83
C GLU A 182 10.09 -16.41 -3.69
N MET A 183 8.77 -16.23 -3.84
CA MET A 183 7.81 -17.33 -3.66
C MET A 183 7.44 -18.02 -4.98
N LEU A 184 7.41 -17.29 -6.08
CA LEU A 184 6.95 -17.76 -7.38
C LEU A 184 8.03 -17.72 -8.46
N GLU A 185 9.31 -17.61 -8.10
CA GLU A 185 10.43 -17.43 -9.04
C GLU A 185 10.42 -18.44 -10.20
N HIS A 186 10.15 -19.71 -9.91
CA HIS A 186 10.11 -20.78 -10.91
C HIS A 186 8.88 -20.74 -11.81
N TRP A 187 7.85 -19.97 -11.44
CA TRP A 187 6.58 -19.87 -12.14
C TRP A 187 6.46 -18.56 -12.93
N TYR A 188 7.38 -17.61 -12.69
CA TYR A 188 7.34 -16.36 -13.39
C TYR A 188 7.95 -16.46 -14.78
N ASP A 189 7.14 -16.10 -15.77
CA ASP A 189 7.52 -15.87 -17.14
C ASP A 189 6.88 -14.59 -17.65
N ASP A 190 7.55 -13.82 -18.50
CA ASP A 190 7.04 -12.55 -19.05
C ASP A 190 5.73 -12.74 -19.84
N SER A 191 5.53 -13.94 -20.39
CA SER A 191 4.29 -14.34 -21.09
C SER A 191 3.22 -14.90 -20.14
N ALA A 192 3.52 -15.04 -18.85
CA ALA A 192 2.59 -15.62 -17.89
C ALA A 192 1.36 -14.74 -17.68
N TYR A 193 0.25 -15.41 -17.43
CA TYR A 193 -1.02 -14.81 -17.06
C TYR A 193 -1.19 -14.86 -15.55
N ALA A 194 -1.74 -13.80 -14.97
CA ALA A 194 -2.03 -13.76 -13.54
C ALA A 194 -3.53 -13.58 -13.27
N TYR A 195 -4.08 -14.35 -12.33
CA TYR A 195 -5.40 -14.12 -11.77
C TYR A 195 -5.29 -13.73 -10.30
N LEU A 196 -5.66 -12.49 -9.98
CA LEU A 196 -5.57 -11.97 -8.63
C LEU A 196 -6.94 -12.04 -7.93
N CYS A 197 -6.98 -12.77 -6.82
CA CYS A 197 -8.18 -12.92 -5.99
C CYS A 197 -8.49 -11.65 -5.18
N GLY A 198 -8.41 -10.49 -5.81
CA GLY A 198 -8.60 -9.18 -5.21
C GLY A 198 -9.25 -8.17 -6.16
N PRO A 199 -9.38 -6.92 -5.70
CA PRO A 199 -9.92 -5.85 -6.51
C PRO A 199 -8.91 -5.33 -7.55
N ASN A 200 -9.42 -4.94 -8.70
CA ASN A 200 -8.65 -4.24 -9.73
C ASN A 200 -8.10 -2.91 -9.18
N PRO A 201 -6.78 -2.67 -9.22
CA PRO A 201 -6.13 -1.49 -8.67
C PRO A 201 -6.56 -0.17 -9.32
N SER A 202 -7.04 -0.21 -10.58
CA SER A 202 -7.55 0.97 -11.26
C SER A 202 -8.97 1.35 -10.82
N LYS A 203 -9.68 0.45 -10.13
CA LYS A 203 -11.10 0.60 -9.74
C LYS A 203 -11.30 0.74 -8.24
N THR A 204 -10.24 0.97 -7.48
CA THR A 204 -10.32 1.18 -6.03
C THR A 204 -9.17 2.01 -5.50
N ASN A 205 -9.39 2.72 -4.39
CA ASN A 205 -8.35 3.35 -3.58
C ASN A 205 -8.05 2.57 -2.28
N MET A 206 -8.61 1.36 -2.14
CA MET A 206 -8.23 0.46 -1.06
C MET A 206 -6.78 0.02 -1.19
N TRP A 207 -6.07 -0.01 -0.07
CA TRP A 207 -4.65 -0.41 -0.06
C TRP A 207 -4.42 -1.79 -0.67
N VAL A 208 -5.26 -2.77 -0.34
CA VAL A 208 -5.14 -4.15 -0.84
C VAL A 208 -5.25 -4.24 -2.37
N GLY A 209 -6.02 -3.36 -3.01
CA GLY A 209 -6.05 -3.27 -4.48
C GLY A 209 -4.86 -2.48 -5.02
N LYS A 210 -4.58 -1.31 -4.45
CA LYS A 210 -3.50 -0.44 -4.93
C LYS A 210 -2.11 -1.08 -4.87
N VAL A 211 -1.82 -1.87 -3.84
CA VAL A 211 -0.49 -2.47 -3.66
C VAL A 211 -0.13 -3.51 -4.73
N VAL A 212 -1.13 -4.12 -5.37
CA VAL A 212 -0.92 -5.11 -6.45
C VAL A 212 -0.87 -4.50 -7.86
N LYS A 213 -0.89 -3.16 -7.99
CA LYS A 213 -0.79 -2.48 -9.29
C LYS A 213 0.44 -2.90 -10.11
N LEU A 214 1.53 -3.22 -9.42
CA LEU A 214 2.74 -3.78 -10.04
C LEU A 214 2.46 -4.98 -10.95
N MET A 215 1.43 -5.80 -10.64
CA MET A 215 1.12 -6.99 -11.42
C MET A 215 0.74 -6.65 -12.87
N ASP A 216 0.04 -5.52 -13.10
CA ASP A 216 -0.30 -5.06 -14.45
C ASP A 216 0.93 -4.72 -15.30
N ASP A 217 2.04 -4.36 -14.64
CA ASP A 217 3.27 -3.92 -15.29
C ASP A 217 4.26 -5.09 -15.49
N VAL A 218 4.11 -6.17 -14.71
CA VAL A 218 5.04 -7.31 -14.68
C VAL A 218 4.53 -8.50 -15.49
N TYR A 219 3.22 -8.76 -15.51
CA TYR A 219 2.60 -9.83 -16.27
C TYR A 219 2.00 -9.34 -17.59
N THR A 220 1.92 -10.22 -18.59
CA THR A 220 1.35 -9.90 -19.92
C THR A 220 -0.15 -9.65 -19.84
N ASP A 221 -0.86 -10.43 -19.04
CA ASP A 221 -2.31 -10.30 -18.85
C ASP A 221 -2.67 -10.57 -17.40
N VAL A 222 -3.39 -9.64 -16.79
CA VAL A 222 -3.81 -9.75 -15.40
C VAL A 222 -5.32 -9.64 -15.30
N GLN A 223 -5.95 -10.64 -14.71
CA GLN A 223 -7.36 -10.62 -14.40
C GLN A 223 -7.59 -10.51 -12.89
N TYR A 224 -8.64 -9.80 -12.52
CA TYR A 224 -9.00 -9.54 -11.13
C TYR A 224 -10.34 -10.15 -10.79
N ALA A 225 -10.42 -10.81 -9.63
CA ALA A 225 -11.67 -11.39 -9.13
C ALA A 225 -12.78 -10.35 -8.97
N ILE A 226 -12.41 -9.12 -8.61
CA ILE A 226 -13.35 -8.00 -8.45
C ILE A 226 -12.95 -6.91 -9.43
N ASP A 227 -13.54 -6.95 -10.62
CA ASP A 227 -13.32 -5.97 -11.70
C ASP A 227 -14.47 -4.97 -11.80
N ARG A 228 -14.82 -4.37 -10.68
CA ARG A 228 -15.81 -3.28 -10.58
C ARG A 228 -15.30 -2.20 -9.66
N GLU A 229 -15.87 -1.01 -9.79
CA GLU A 229 -15.54 0.10 -8.92
C GLU A 229 -15.88 -0.22 -7.44
N ILE A 230 -14.91 0.03 -6.56
CA ILE A 230 -15.05 -0.11 -5.12
C ILE A 230 -14.79 1.26 -4.49
N THR A 231 -15.89 1.96 -4.21
CA THR A 231 -15.86 3.27 -3.57
C THR A 231 -15.82 3.15 -2.03
N THR A 232 -15.43 4.23 -1.37
CA THR A 232 -15.52 4.35 0.10
C THR A 232 -16.96 4.17 0.58
N GLN A 233 -17.96 4.68 -0.17
CA GLN A 233 -19.38 4.47 0.14
C GLN A 233 -19.75 2.99 0.10
N LEU A 234 -19.37 2.27 -0.95
CA LEU A 234 -19.65 0.85 -1.09
C LEU A 234 -19.03 0.04 0.08
N MET A 235 -17.80 0.35 0.44
CA MET A 235 -17.12 -0.31 1.56
C MET A 235 -17.76 0.02 2.91
N ARG A 236 -18.20 1.26 3.12
CA ARG A 236 -18.91 1.68 4.33
C ARG A 236 -20.21 0.90 4.49
N ILE A 237 -21.00 0.81 3.43
CA ILE A 237 -22.25 0.05 3.40
C ILE A 237 -22.01 -1.44 3.68
N SER A 238 -20.96 -2.03 3.08
CA SER A 238 -20.59 -3.44 3.30
C SER A 238 -20.20 -3.73 4.75
N ASN A 239 -19.69 -2.73 5.48
CA ASN A 239 -19.37 -2.80 6.89
C ASN A 239 -20.56 -2.48 7.81
N GLY A 240 -21.77 -2.28 7.26
CA GLY A 240 -23.00 -2.04 8.01
C GLY A 240 -23.27 -0.58 8.40
N ASP A 241 -22.42 0.38 7.98
CA ASP A 241 -22.67 1.81 8.20
C ASP A 241 -23.58 2.36 7.09
N ILE A 242 -24.90 2.32 7.33
CA ILE A 242 -25.96 2.75 6.39
C ILE A 242 -26.47 4.12 6.85
N ARG A 243 -26.31 5.15 6.02
CA ARG A 243 -26.59 6.56 6.35
C ARG A 243 -27.77 7.15 5.57
N GLY A 244 -28.73 6.36 5.21
CA GLY A 244 -29.94 6.86 4.55
C GLY A 244 -30.54 5.88 3.54
N LEU A 245 -31.62 6.33 2.88
CA LEU A 245 -32.39 5.47 1.98
C LEU A 245 -31.58 4.98 0.77
N SER A 246 -30.75 5.82 0.21
CA SER A 246 -29.85 5.46 -0.91
C SER A 246 -28.90 4.32 -0.54
N ASP A 247 -28.30 4.39 0.65
CA ASP A 247 -27.40 3.35 1.15
C ASP A 247 -28.16 2.04 1.43
N ALA A 248 -29.38 2.13 1.97
CA ALA A 248 -30.22 0.97 2.23
C ALA A 248 -30.61 0.23 0.93
N VAL A 249 -30.96 0.97 -0.12
CA VAL A 249 -31.22 0.41 -1.46
C VAL A 249 -29.96 -0.28 -2.01
N MET A 250 -28.80 0.37 -1.90
CA MET A 250 -27.53 -0.20 -2.34
C MET A 250 -27.17 -1.46 -1.55
N ALA A 251 -27.36 -1.47 -0.24
CA ALA A 251 -27.13 -2.65 0.61
C ALA A 251 -27.99 -3.84 0.17
N GLY A 252 -29.27 -3.61 -0.10
CA GLY A 252 -30.19 -4.63 -0.63
C GLY A 252 -29.73 -5.19 -1.99
N ALA A 253 -29.31 -4.33 -2.90
CA ALA A 253 -28.76 -4.76 -4.19
C ALA A 253 -27.47 -5.59 -4.04
N MET A 254 -26.58 -5.24 -3.11
CA MET A 254 -25.36 -5.99 -2.84
C MET A 254 -25.64 -7.41 -2.31
N GLN A 255 -26.63 -7.58 -1.44
CA GLN A 255 -27.03 -8.90 -0.93
C GLN A 255 -27.55 -9.81 -2.04
N LEU A 256 -28.29 -9.26 -3.01
CA LEU A 256 -28.81 -10.01 -4.15
C LEU A 256 -27.72 -10.45 -5.15
N MET A 257 -26.59 -9.76 -5.21
CA MET A 257 -25.53 -10.03 -6.19
C MET A 257 -24.64 -11.24 -5.89
N GLY A 258 -24.72 -11.86 -4.71
CA GLY A 258 -24.05 -13.14 -4.37
C GLY A 258 -22.54 -13.18 -4.69
N THR A 259 -21.76 -12.25 -4.16
CA THR A 259 -20.39 -11.94 -4.61
C THR A 259 -19.43 -13.13 -4.60
N THR A 260 -19.44 -13.95 -3.54
CA THR A 260 -18.46 -15.04 -3.35
C THR A 260 -18.63 -16.16 -4.39
N ARG A 261 -19.88 -16.56 -4.70
CA ARG A 261 -20.15 -17.63 -5.67
C ARG A 261 -19.75 -17.22 -7.09
N LYS A 262 -19.91 -15.95 -7.42
CA LYS A 262 -19.52 -15.39 -8.72
C LYS A 262 -17.99 -15.31 -8.87
N ILE A 263 -17.27 -14.97 -7.82
CA ILE A 263 -15.81 -14.93 -7.81
C ILE A 263 -15.25 -16.34 -8.08
N THR A 264 -15.71 -17.35 -7.35
CA THR A 264 -15.27 -18.74 -7.55
C THR A 264 -15.56 -19.24 -8.97
N GLY A 265 -16.75 -18.94 -9.49
CA GLY A 265 -17.11 -19.30 -10.87
C GLY A 265 -16.20 -18.65 -11.92
N ASN A 266 -15.83 -17.40 -11.72
CA ASN A 266 -14.91 -16.69 -12.62
C ASN A 266 -13.50 -17.28 -12.60
N VAL A 267 -12.99 -17.68 -11.42
CA VAL A 267 -11.67 -18.35 -11.29
C VAL A 267 -11.67 -19.68 -12.05
N ILE A 268 -12.70 -20.51 -11.84
CA ILE A 268 -12.81 -21.81 -12.50
C ILE A 268 -12.84 -21.63 -14.03
N LYS A 269 -13.69 -20.72 -14.52
CA LYS A 269 -13.79 -20.43 -15.95
C LYS A 269 -12.47 -19.96 -16.53
N TRP A 270 -11.75 -19.09 -15.82
CA TRP A 270 -10.44 -18.60 -16.25
C TRP A 270 -9.40 -19.72 -16.35
N LEU A 271 -9.39 -20.67 -15.40
CA LEU A 271 -8.52 -21.84 -15.44
C LEU A 271 -8.87 -22.75 -16.65
N GLU A 272 -10.15 -23.07 -16.85
CA GLU A 272 -10.63 -23.92 -17.96
C GLU A 272 -10.29 -23.35 -19.34
N GLU A 273 -10.31 -22.02 -19.48
CA GLU A 273 -9.95 -21.33 -20.73
C GLU A 273 -8.46 -21.42 -21.07
N ARG A 274 -7.60 -21.68 -20.06
CA ARG A 274 -6.14 -21.74 -20.21
C ARG A 274 -5.55 -23.14 -20.18
N GLU A 275 -6.33 -24.14 -19.85
CA GLU A 275 -5.97 -25.55 -20.00
C GLU A 275 -6.06 -26.05 -21.48
N LYS A 276 -6.68 -25.25 -22.36
CA LYS A 276 -6.82 -25.52 -23.78
C LYS A 276 -5.69 -24.92 -24.61
#